data_48c08621c4651e76abfc60c509bbe0a0
#
_entry.id   48c08621c4651e76abfc60c509bbe0a0
#
_cell.length_a   1.000
_cell.length_b   1.000
_cell.length_c   1.000
_cell.angle_alpha   90.00
_cell.angle_beta   90.00
_cell.angle_gamma   90.00
#
_symmetry.space_group_name_H-M   'P 1'
#
loop_
_entity.id
_entity.type
_entity.pdbx_description
1 polymer ?
#
loop_
_entity_poly.entity_id
_entity_poly.type
_entity_poly.pdbx_seq_one_letter_code
_entity_poly.pdbx_strand_id
1 'polypeptide(L)'
;MKDNISLGNVNHLGKKDEEESIKNSINTMGLEAAVEALPEKLNTPLGKIKSNGQDFSGGQWQRLAMARSIISQASLRILDEPTAALDPISESKIYEEFEKISKGGTTIFISHRLGSTKLAQEIFVLENGAIIEKGTHEELMEKRGVYEKMYESQRSWYL
;
A
#
# COMPACT_ATOMS: atom_id res chain seq x y z
N MET A 1 -14.21 -3.73 -11.89
CA MET A 1 -13.33 -3.07 -10.91
C MET A 1 -13.97 -2.94 -9.54
N LYS A 2 -15.21 -2.46 -9.46
CA LYS A 2 -15.94 -2.31 -8.20
C LYS A 2 -15.84 -3.55 -7.31
N ASP A 3 -16.26 -4.71 -7.82
CA ASP A 3 -16.24 -5.97 -7.06
C ASP A 3 -14.87 -6.32 -6.48
N ASN A 4 -13.80 -5.99 -7.23
CA ASN A 4 -12.44 -6.26 -6.79
C ASN A 4 -12.07 -5.44 -5.53
N ILE A 5 -12.49 -4.18 -5.46
CA ILE A 5 -12.27 -3.33 -4.28
C ILE A 5 -13.19 -3.77 -3.14
N SER A 6 -14.46 -4.05 -3.42
CA SER A 6 -15.46 -4.46 -2.42
C SER A 6 -15.09 -5.73 -1.66
N LEU A 7 -14.23 -6.60 -2.23
CA LEU A 7 -13.68 -7.75 -1.52
C LEU A 7 -12.93 -7.38 -0.24
N GLY A 8 -12.46 -6.13 -0.11
CA GLY A 8 -11.86 -5.64 1.13
C GLY A 8 -12.83 -5.58 2.31
N ASN A 9 -14.14 -5.44 2.04
CA ASN A 9 -15.17 -5.40 3.06
C ASN A 9 -16.48 -6.03 2.56
N VAL A 10 -16.53 -7.34 2.53
CA VAL A 10 -17.68 -8.11 2.04
C VAL A 10 -18.97 -7.84 2.84
N ASN A 11 -18.85 -7.42 4.10
CA ASN A 11 -19.99 -7.07 4.94
C ASN A 11 -20.64 -5.72 4.56
N HIS A 12 -20.00 -4.96 3.68
CA HIS A 12 -20.45 -3.66 3.16
C HIS A 12 -21.13 -3.75 1.79
N LEU A 13 -21.11 -4.93 1.16
CA LEU A 13 -21.71 -5.14 -0.15
C LEU A 13 -23.21 -4.76 -0.13
N GLY A 14 -23.60 -3.90 -1.08
CA GLY A 14 -24.96 -3.44 -1.24
C GLY A 14 -25.44 -2.40 -0.21
N LYS A 15 -24.60 -1.92 0.68
CA LYS A 15 -24.95 -0.82 1.60
C LYS A 15 -24.86 0.54 0.92
N LYS A 16 -25.59 1.52 1.45
CA LYS A 16 -25.70 2.87 0.86
C LYS A 16 -24.36 3.60 0.75
N ASP A 17 -23.44 3.34 1.66
CA ASP A 17 -22.13 3.97 1.76
C ASP A 17 -20.99 3.19 1.05
N GLU A 18 -21.31 2.02 0.45
CA GLU A 18 -20.35 1.21 -0.30
C GLU A 18 -19.68 2.00 -1.43
N GLU A 19 -20.49 2.68 -2.24
CA GLU A 19 -19.99 3.39 -3.42
C GLU A 19 -19.12 4.58 -3.03
N GLU A 20 -19.47 5.29 -1.97
CA GLU A 20 -18.68 6.39 -1.43
C GLU A 20 -17.34 5.89 -0.87
N SER A 21 -17.35 4.79 -0.13
CA SER A 21 -16.13 4.14 0.40
C SER A 21 -15.19 3.72 -0.73
N ILE A 22 -15.72 3.15 -1.81
CA ILE A 22 -14.94 2.79 -3.01
C ILE A 22 -14.34 4.03 -3.67
N LYS A 23 -15.13 5.08 -3.90
CA LYS A 23 -14.64 6.34 -4.49
C LYS A 23 -13.53 6.96 -3.66
N ASN A 24 -13.70 7.01 -2.35
CA ASN A 24 -12.70 7.53 -1.43
C ASN A 24 -11.39 6.72 -1.49
N SER A 25 -11.47 5.38 -1.54
CA SER A 25 -10.29 4.53 -1.65
C SER A 25 -9.55 4.70 -2.99
N ILE A 26 -10.29 4.90 -4.08
CA ILE A 26 -9.74 5.18 -5.41
C ILE A 26 -9.00 6.51 -5.41
N ASN A 27 -9.61 7.55 -4.84
CA ASN A 27 -9.02 8.88 -4.72
C ASN A 27 -7.72 8.82 -3.90
N THR A 28 -7.78 8.22 -2.71
CA THR A 28 -6.60 8.04 -1.85
C THR A 28 -5.46 7.31 -2.59
N MET A 29 -5.76 6.38 -3.49
CA MET A 29 -4.76 5.63 -4.25
C MET A 29 -4.40 6.27 -5.60
N GLY A 30 -4.95 7.43 -5.94
CA GLY A 30 -4.68 8.13 -7.22
C GLY A 30 -5.04 7.28 -8.44
N LEU A 31 -6.16 6.57 -8.38
CA LEU A 31 -6.65 5.71 -9.45
C LEU A 31 -7.75 6.35 -10.31
N GLU A 32 -8.15 7.60 -10.04
CA GLU A 32 -9.28 8.27 -10.70
C GLU A 32 -9.09 8.32 -12.22
N ALA A 33 -7.93 8.77 -12.69
CA ALA A 33 -7.63 8.85 -14.11
C ALA A 33 -7.66 7.47 -14.79
N ALA A 34 -7.19 6.43 -14.08
CA ALA A 34 -7.24 5.05 -14.58
C ALA A 34 -8.69 4.54 -14.68
N VAL A 35 -9.53 4.88 -13.70
CA VAL A 35 -10.98 4.54 -13.71
C VAL A 35 -11.69 5.26 -14.84
N GLU A 36 -11.46 6.55 -15.03
CA GLU A 36 -12.12 7.35 -16.09
C GLU A 36 -11.74 6.88 -17.49
N ALA A 37 -10.56 6.31 -17.68
CA ALA A 37 -10.11 5.75 -18.95
C ALA A 37 -10.74 4.38 -19.28
N LEU A 38 -11.41 3.72 -18.32
CA LEU A 38 -12.05 2.43 -18.54
C LEU A 38 -13.40 2.57 -19.24
N PRO A 39 -13.79 1.65 -20.17
CA PRO A 39 -15.03 1.73 -20.94
C PRO A 39 -16.31 1.87 -20.10
N GLU A 40 -16.39 1.11 -19.01
CA GLU A 40 -17.53 1.11 -18.08
C GLU A 40 -17.13 1.63 -16.70
N LYS A 41 -16.03 2.39 -16.62
CA LYS A 41 -15.50 2.96 -15.39
C LYS A 41 -15.39 1.88 -14.28
N LEU A 42 -15.98 2.12 -13.12
CA LEU A 42 -15.99 1.18 -12.00
C LEU A 42 -16.58 -0.19 -12.33
N ASN A 43 -17.48 -0.27 -13.29
CA ASN A 43 -18.14 -1.52 -13.67
C ASN A 43 -17.31 -2.35 -14.67
N THR A 44 -16.23 -1.80 -15.22
CA THR A 44 -15.37 -2.52 -16.16
C THR A 44 -14.78 -3.76 -15.49
N PRO A 45 -14.91 -4.95 -16.09
CA PRO A 45 -14.21 -6.14 -15.67
C PRO A 45 -12.69 -5.93 -15.76
N LEU A 46 -11.94 -6.30 -14.72
CA LEU A 46 -10.48 -6.27 -14.73
C LEU A 46 -9.90 -7.67 -14.95
N GLY A 47 -8.73 -7.70 -15.61
CA GLY A 47 -7.99 -8.92 -15.92
C GLY A 47 -8.45 -9.60 -17.21
N LYS A 48 -7.75 -10.68 -17.56
CA LYS A 48 -7.89 -11.37 -18.87
C LYS A 48 -8.91 -12.51 -18.87
N ILE A 49 -9.64 -12.73 -17.76
CA ILE A 49 -10.58 -13.86 -17.64
C ILE A 49 -11.83 -13.64 -18.53
N LYS A 50 -12.32 -12.41 -18.59
CA LYS A 50 -13.45 -12.03 -19.45
C LYS A 50 -12.94 -11.46 -20.75
N SER A 51 -13.66 -11.72 -21.87
CA SER A 51 -13.29 -11.23 -23.21
C SER A 51 -13.26 -9.70 -23.31
N ASN A 52 -14.08 -9.00 -22.53
CA ASN A 52 -14.13 -7.53 -22.40
C ASN A 52 -13.31 -7.00 -21.22
N GLY A 53 -12.53 -7.85 -20.54
CA GLY A 53 -11.70 -7.46 -19.40
C GLY A 53 -10.56 -6.54 -19.83
N GLN A 54 -10.34 -5.51 -19.04
CA GLN A 54 -9.22 -4.58 -19.21
C GLN A 54 -8.11 -4.93 -18.21
N ASP A 55 -6.86 -4.84 -18.65
CA ASP A 55 -5.73 -5.12 -17.80
C ASP A 55 -5.12 -3.81 -17.28
N PHE A 56 -4.59 -3.85 -16.07
CA PHE A 56 -3.89 -2.75 -15.44
C PHE A 56 -2.37 -2.95 -15.52
N SER A 57 -1.62 -1.86 -15.47
CA SER A 57 -0.18 -1.93 -15.21
C SER A 57 0.10 -2.51 -13.82
N GLY A 58 1.31 -3.04 -13.59
CA GLY A 58 1.70 -3.56 -12.27
C GLY A 58 1.47 -2.55 -11.14
N GLY A 59 1.83 -1.29 -11.35
CA GLY A 59 1.59 -0.22 -10.38
C GLY A 59 0.10 0.09 -10.15
N GLN A 60 -0.74 -0.02 -11.18
CA GLN A 60 -2.20 0.14 -11.02
C GLN A 60 -2.81 -1.04 -10.25
N TRP A 61 -2.36 -2.27 -10.52
CA TRP A 61 -2.76 -3.44 -9.75
C TRP A 61 -2.38 -3.33 -8.28
N GLN A 62 -1.19 -2.84 -8.00
CA GLN A 62 -0.70 -2.64 -6.64
C GLN A 62 -1.53 -1.60 -5.90
N ARG A 63 -1.80 -0.43 -6.52
CA ARG A 63 -2.69 0.59 -5.96
C ARG A 63 -4.12 0.10 -5.77
N LEU A 64 -4.62 -0.76 -6.65
CA LEU A 64 -5.93 -1.38 -6.49
C LEU A 64 -5.98 -2.33 -5.28
N ALA A 65 -4.92 -3.10 -5.05
CA ALA A 65 -4.81 -3.95 -3.86
C ALA A 65 -4.76 -3.12 -2.56
N MET A 66 -4.08 -1.97 -2.59
CA MET A 66 -4.07 -1.03 -1.47
C MET A 66 -5.44 -0.38 -1.25
N ALA A 67 -6.16 0.03 -2.32
CA ALA A 67 -7.53 0.54 -2.21
C ALA A 67 -8.47 -0.48 -1.53
N ARG A 68 -8.31 -1.77 -1.83
CA ARG A 68 -9.00 -2.87 -1.13
C ARG A 68 -8.66 -2.91 0.36
N SER A 69 -7.39 -2.70 0.71
CA SER A 69 -6.94 -2.67 2.11
C SER A 69 -7.53 -1.48 2.89
N ILE A 70 -7.72 -0.32 2.24
CA ILE A 70 -8.29 0.88 2.88
C ILE A 70 -9.73 0.65 3.33
N ILE A 71 -10.57 0.04 2.50
CA ILE A 71 -11.97 -0.21 2.86
C ILE A 71 -12.15 -1.37 3.83
N SER A 72 -11.08 -2.12 4.11
CA SER A 72 -11.10 -3.23 5.06
C SER A 72 -11.30 -2.72 6.50
N GLN A 73 -12.18 -3.37 7.26
CA GLN A 73 -12.37 -3.14 8.69
C GLN A 73 -11.50 -4.08 9.56
N ALA A 74 -10.50 -4.73 8.97
CA ALA A 74 -9.61 -5.61 9.71
C ALA A 74 -8.79 -4.84 10.74
N SER A 75 -8.70 -5.37 11.97
CA SER A 75 -7.88 -4.81 13.04
C SER A 75 -6.37 -4.96 12.78
N LEU A 76 -5.99 -5.91 11.92
CA LEU A 76 -4.61 -6.13 11.48
C LEU A 76 -4.55 -6.11 9.96
N ARG A 77 -3.62 -5.32 9.42
CA ARG A 77 -3.26 -5.29 7.99
C ARG A 77 -1.81 -5.70 7.82
N ILE A 78 -1.56 -6.49 6.80
CA ILE A 78 -0.18 -6.86 6.41
C ILE A 78 0.02 -6.40 4.97
N LEU A 79 0.96 -5.49 4.77
CA LEU A 79 1.32 -4.91 3.49
C LEU A 79 2.74 -5.37 3.14
N ASP A 80 2.82 -6.32 2.22
CA ASP A 80 4.09 -6.87 1.75
C ASP A 80 4.49 -6.18 0.44
N GLU A 81 5.61 -5.45 0.49
CA GLU A 81 6.17 -4.68 -0.62
C GLU A 81 5.13 -3.81 -1.37
N PRO A 82 4.26 -3.04 -0.67
CA PRO A 82 3.09 -2.40 -1.30
C PRO A 82 3.42 -1.30 -2.30
N THR A 83 4.67 -0.89 -2.41
CA THR A 83 5.14 0.15 -3.35
C THR A 83 6.15 -0.37 -4.39
N ALA A 84 6.45 -1.68 -4.43
CA ALA A 84 7.52 -2.25 -5.25
C ALA A 84 7.38 -1.96 -6.76
N ALA A 85 6.14 -1.91 -7.29
CA ALA A 85 5.87 -1.65 -8.70
C ALA A 85 5.59 -0.15 -9.01
N LEU A 86 5.82 0.75 -8.04
CA LEU A 86 5.58 2.18 -8.20
C LEU A 86 6.87 2.92 -8.57
N ASP A 87 6.72 3.97 -9.38
CA ASP A 87 7.75 4.97 -9.57
C ASP A 87 7.94 5.83 -8.30
N PRO A 88 9.08 6.50 -8.11
CA PRO A 88 9.38 7.23 -6.88
C PRO A 88 8.37 8.34 -6.52
N ILE A 89 7.76 8.99 -7.52
CA ILE A 89 6.78 10.06 -7.30
C ILE A 89 5.46 9.45 -6.79
N SER A 90 5.02 8.37 -7.42
CA SER A 90 3.83 7.62 -6.98
C SER A 90 4.03 7.01 -5.60
N GLU A 91 5.22 6.51 -5.31
CA GLU A 91 5.58 5.96 -4.00
C GLU A 91 5.49 7.03 -2.90
N SER A 92 6.07 8.23 -3.11
CA SER A 92 6.01 9.33 -2.14
C SER A 92 4.56 9.72 -1.81
N LYS A 93 3.68 9.77 -2.81
CA LYS A 93 2.25 10.05 -2.59
C LYS A 93 1.56 8.99 -1.73
N ILE A 94 1.91 7.71 -1.93
CA ILE A 94 1.38 6.64 -1.09
C ILE A 94 1.86 6.78 0.35
N TYR A 95 3.10 7.20 0.57
CA TYR A 95 3.61 7.43 1.92
C TYR A 95 2.91 8.60 2.62
N GLU A 96 2.56 9.67 1.91
CA GLU A 96 1.76 10.77 2.44
C GLU A 96 0.36 10.30 2.89
N GLU A 97 -0.20 9.32 2.18
CA GLU A 97 -1.51 8.73 2.51
C GLU A 97 -1.42 7.58 3.54
N PHE A 98 -0.21 7.17 3.92
CA PHE A 98 0.02 5.99 4.76
C PHE A 98 -0.70 6.07 6.12
N GLU A 99 -0.78 7.26 6.71
CA GLU A 99 -1.52 7.49 7.96
C GLU A 99 -3.01 7.15 7.78
N LYS A 100 -3.60 7.54 6.65
CA LYS A 100 -4.99 7.22 6.33
C LYS A 100 -5.20 5.72 6.11
N ILE A 101 -4.24 5.07 5.44
CA ILE A 101 -4.24 3.62 5.19
C ILE A 101 -4.16 2.85 6.51
N SER A 102 -3.36 3.33 7.45
CA SER A 102 -3.11 2.67 8.75
C SER A 102 -4.17 2.98 9.80
N LYS A 103 -5.06 3.94 9.55
CA LYS A 103 -6.06 4.38 10.51
C LYS A 103 -6.99 3.25 10.94
N GLY A 104 -7.20 3.15 12.26
CA GLY A 104 -8.19 2.24 12.86
C GLY A 104 -7.71 0.79 13.07
N GLY A 105 -6.41 0.50 12.99
CA GLY A 105 -5.88 -0.83 13.26
C GLY A 105 -4.37 -0.87 13.31
N THR A 106 -3.82 -2.05 13.54
CA THR A 106 -2.39 -2.31 13.43
C THR A 106 -2.03 -2.60 11.99
N THR A 107 -0.99 -1.96 11.47
CA THR A 107 -0.45 -2.25 10.13
C THR A 107 0.98 -2.75 10.24
N ILE A 108 1.23 -3.94 9.71
CA ILE A 108 2.57 -4.49 9.50
C ILE A 108 2.94 -4.17 8.05
N PHE A 109 4.03 -3.44 7.88
CA PHE A 109 4.56 -3.04 6.60
C PHE A 109 5.90 -3.74 6.38
N ILE A 110 5.99 -4.54 5.34
CA ILE A 110 7.21 -5.24 4.97
C ILE A 110 7.79 -4.53 3.75
N SER A 111 9.02 -4.05 3.85
CA SER A 111 9.69 -3.37 2.74
C SER A 111 11.19 -3.51 2.82
N HIS A 112 11.81 -3.61 1.65
CA HIS A 112 13.24 -3.40 1.48
C HIS A 112 13.59 -1.93 1.11
N ARG A 113 12.58 -1.06 0.93
CA ARG A 113 12.74 0.38 0.66
C ARG A 113 12.67 1.17 1.96
N LEU A 114 13.83 1.55 2.48
CA LEU A 114 13.95 2.11 3.82
C LEU A 114 13.44 3.55 3.96
N GLY A 115 13.11 4.23 2.85
CA GLY A 115 12.48 5.56 2.90
C GLY A 115 11.15 5.57 3.67
N SER A 116 10.40 4.47 3.62
CA SER A 116 9.11 4.30 4.30
C SER A 116 9.22 3.97 5.80
N THR A 117 10.37 3.51 6.26
CA THR A 117 10.52 3.06 7.65
C THR A 117 10.35 4.17 8.67
N LYS A 118 10.59 5.43 8.27
CA LYS A 118 10.35 6.62 9.12
C LYS A 118 8.90 6.81 9.53
N LEU A 119 7.95 6.18 8.82
CA LEU A 119 6.53 6.27 9.12
C LEU A 119 6.09 5.25 10.17
N ALA A 120 6.93 4.25 10.46
CA ALA A 120 6.61 3.22 11.42
C ALA A 120 6.90 3.68 12.85
N GLN A 121 6.00 3.36 13.79
CA GLN A 121 6.22 3.58 15.22
C GLN A 121 7.27 2.61 15.78
N GLU A 122 7.39 1.43 15.19
CA GLU A 122 8.35 0.42 15.59
C GLU A 122 8.87 -0.34 14.37
N ILE A 123 10.17 -0.53 14.29
CA ILE A 123 10.87 -1.21 13.22
C ILE A 123 11.50 -2.48 13.77
N PHE A 124 11.35 -3.57 13.03
CA PHE A 124 12.00 -4.85 13.32
C PHE A 124 12.94 -5.18 12.17
N VAL A 125 14.21 -5.37 12.47
CA VAL A 125 15.22 -5.83 11.50
C VAL A 125 15.36 -7.33 11.62
N LEU A 126 15.13 -8.03 10.50
CA LEU A 126 15.22 -9.50 10.45
C LEU A 126 16.47 -9.92 9.70
N GLU A 127 17.19 -10.87 10.27
CA GLU A 127 18.31 -11.53 9.61
C GLU A 127 18.31 -13.02 9.97
N ASN A 128 18.47 -13.90 8.98
CA ASN A 128 18.48 -15.36 9.16
C ASN A 128 17.28 -15.92 9.97
N GLY A 129 16.10 -15.31 9.79
CA GLY A 129 14.86 -15.72 10.47
C GLY A 129 14.73 -15.24 11.93
N ALA A 130 15.64 -14.39 12.41
CA ALA A 130 15.59 -13.84 13.75
C ALA A 130 15.49 -12.30 13.71
N ILE A 131 14.83 -11.73 14.72
CA ILE A 131 14.85 -10.27 14.95
C ILE A 131 16.18 -9.93 15.61
N ILE A 132 17.02 -9.15 14.90
CA ILE A 132 18.35 -8.75 15.37
C ILE A 132 18.37 -7.32 15.93
N GLU A 133 17.47 -6.46 15.46
CA GLU A 133 17.32 -5.10 15.96
C GLU A 133 15.83 -4.74 16.02
N LYS A 134 15.49 -3.87 16.98
CA LYS A 134 14.15 -3.36 17.19
C LYS A 134 14.24 -1.95 17.79
N GLY A 135 13.37 -1.04 17.34
CA GLY A 135 13.27 0.33 17.83
C GLY A 135 12.61 1.27 16.83
N THR A 136 12.60 2.56 17.13
CA THR A 136 12.21 3.62 16.19
C THR A 136 13.33 3.87 15.16
N HIS A 137 13.04 4.66 14.14
CA HIS A 137 14.06 5.08 13.18
C HIS A 137 15.25 5.74 13.85
N GLU A 138 14.99 6.70 14.74
CA GLU A 138 16.00 7.47 15.46
C GLU A 138 16.88 6.58 16.35
N GLU A 139 16.27 5.71 17.14
CA GLU A 139 16.98 4.77 18.02
C GLU A 139 17.89 3.83 17.23
N LEU A 140 17.42 3.33 16.09
CA LEU A 140 18.18 2.40 15.26
C LEU A 140 19.33 3.09 14.50
N MET A 141 19.14 4.35 14.09
CA MET A 141 20.21 5.17 13.51
C MET A 141 21.30 5.47 14.54
N GLU A 142 20.93 5.80 15.80
CA GLU A 142 21.87 6.04 16.89
C GLU A 142 22.68 4.80 17.27
N LYS A 143 22.07 3.63 17.20
CA LYS A 143 22.75 2.34 17.45
C LYS A 143 23.88 2.05 16.49
N ARG A 144 23.88 2.63 15.29
CA ARG A 144 24.86 2.38 14.20
C ARG A 144 25.01 0.89 13.87
N GLY A 145 23.89 0.17 13.90
CA GLY A 145 23.82 -1.27 13.67
C GLY A 145 23.61 -1.66 12.21
N VAL A 146 22.89 -2.76 12.01
CA VAL A 146 22.55 -3.28 10.68
C VAL A 146 21.57 -2.34 9.98
N TYR A 147 20.56 -1.83 10.70
CA TYR A 147 19.57 -0.91 10.16
C TYR A 147 20.22 0.35 9.57
N GLU A 148 21.10 1.02 10.33
CA GLU A 148 21.77 2.24 9.88
C GLU A 148 22.58 1.98 8.61
N LYS A 149 23.35 0.89 8.56
CA LYS A 149 24.13 0.52 7.37
C LYS A 149 23.25 0.30 6.13
N MET A 150 22.12 -0.39 6.30
CA MET A 150 21.15 -0.59 5.22
C MET A 150 20.55 0.75 4.77
N TYR A 151 20.18 1.61 5.72
CA TYR A 151 19.58 2.91 5.45
C TYR A 151 20.56 3.83 4.70
N GLU A 152 21.77 3.98 5.14
CA GLU A 152 22.79 4.82 4.51
C GLU A 152 23.22 4.26 3.14
N SER A 153 23.27 2.93 2.99
CA SER A 153 23.53 2.31 1.69
C SER A 153 22.46 2.68 0.67
N GLN A 154 21.17 2.64 1.03
CA GLN A 154 20.11 3.05 0.10
C GLN A 154 20.11 4.56 -0.14
N ARG A 155 20.32 5.37 0.88
CA ARG A 155 20.37 6.82 0.76
C ARG A 155 21.45 7.27 -0.23
N SER A 156 22.60 6.60 -0.26
CA SER A 156 23.71 6.93 -1.15
C SER A 156 23.39 6.75 -2.64
N TRP A 157 22.34 6.01 -2.99
CA TRP A 157 21.91 5.82 -4.40
C TRP A 157 20.99 6.93 -4.90
N TYR A 158 20.47 7.80 -4.00
CA TYR A 158 19.56 8.90 -4.33
C TYR A 158 20.21 10.29 -4.21
N LEU A 159 21.52 10.33 -3.92
CA LEU A 159 22.37 11.54 -3.88
C LEU A 159 23.31 11.56 -5.06
#